data_9bb3df2740e40f8197c1322dee14efb6
#
_entry.id   9bb3df2740e40f8197c1322dee14efb6
#
_cell.length_a   1.000
_cell.length_b   1.000
_cell.length_c   1.000
_cell.angle_alpha   90.00
_cell.angle_beta   90.00
_cell.angle_gamma   90.00
#
_symmetry.space_group_name_H-M   'P 1'
#
loop_
_entity.id
_entity.type
_entity.pdbx_description
1 polymer ?
#
loop_
_entity_poly.entity_id
_entity_poly.type
_entity_poly.pdbx_seq_one_letter_code
_entity_poly.pdbx_strand_id
1 'polypeptide(L)'
;MSKVLFILKRREDYNSKIHSHIGLSTGLYNSASFMNDMLVDQGIDSILEVAIDNNCIDRLVNKHKPTHVIIEALWVVPQKFVILQKLHPNVKWIIRIHSEMPFMAGEGMAMDWIGEYSKFTNIILGVNAPRMMREIAVYLQTKNSWSDATTKERVVYMPNFYPQEYVSKKFDKKKDTIDIACFGAIRPLKNHLVQAFAAIDFANRIGKKLRLHINAGRIEMQGQSAVNNLRGLFEQLADTDHELINHTWAPREDFLKLCATMDIGLQVSFSETFNIVCADLISQGVPIVGSKEIPWAATPWCADPTNSEDIVNKLELAYNWPKFNVKINQFGLKNYTNKTAKIWYNYFKE
;
A
#
# COMPACT_ATOMS: atom_id res chain seq x y z
N MET A 1 19.67 23.65 -2.21
CA MET A 1 19.28 22.39 -1.56
C MET A 1 17.79 22.22 -1.67
N SER A 2 17.33 21.04 -2.01
CA SER A 2 15.89 20.77 -2.10
C SER A 2 15.25 20.80 -0.73
N LYS A 3 14.08 21.45 -0.64
CA LYS A 3 13.20 21.40 0.53
C LYS A 3 11.89 20.77 0.08
N VAL A 4 11.53 19.64 0.68
CA VAL A 4 10.42 18.78 0.27
C VAL A 4 9.27 18.90 1.27
N LEU A 5 8.06 19.13 0.78
CA LEU A 5 6.84 19.15 1.58
C LEU A 5 5.88 18.07 1.07
N PHE A 6 5.68 17.04 1.86
CA PHE A 6 4.61 16.07 1.63
C PHE A 6 3.28 16.63 2.15
N ILE A 7 2.24 16.56 1.34
CA ILE A 7 0.89 16.97 1.74
C ILE A 7 -0.08 15.79 1.54
N LEU A 8 -0.64 15.35 2.65
CA LEU A 8 -1.63 14.29 2.71
C LEU A 8 -3.02 14.88 3.02
N LYS A 9 -4.05 14.40 2.33
CA LYS A 9 -5.42 14.78 2.65
C LYS A 9 -5.90 14.07 3.92
N ARG A 10 -6.43 14.84 4.87
CA ARG A 10 -7.15 14.27 6.01
C ARG A 10 -8.42 13.58 5.53
N ARG A 11 -8.69 12.38 6.02
CA ARG A 11 -9.96 11.69 5.79
C ARG A 11 -10.86 11.89 7.01
N GLU A 12 -12.14 12.17 6.73
CA GLU A 12 -13.15 12.45 7.77
C GLU A 12 -13.81 11.19 8.33
N ASP A 13 -13.64 10.04 7.68
CA ASP A 13 -14.35 8.79 7.97
C ASP A 13 -13.93 8.11 9.29
N TYR A 14 -13.16 8.79 10.11
CA TYR A 14 -12.64 8.27 11.35
C TYR A 14 -13.28 8.94 12.53
N ASN A 15 -13.93 8.13 13.39
CA ASN A 15 -14.59 8.58 14.60
C ASN A 15 -13.59 9.30 15.52
N SER A 16 -13.71 10.62 15.59
CA SER A 16 -12.80 11.53 16.32
C SER A 16 -12.71 11.27 17.84
N LYS A 17 -13.58 10.40 18.38
CA LYS A 17 -13.62 10.10 19.82
C LYS A 17 -12.58 9.08 20.28
N ILE A 18 -11.94 8.35 19.37
CA ILE A 18 -11.08 7.24 19.77
C ILE A 18 -9.60 7.62 19.80
N HIS A 19 -9.10 8.49 18.91
CA HIS A 19 -7.68 8.93 18.93
C HIS A 19 -7.45 10.23 18.16
N SER A 20 -6.51 11.05 18.62
CA SER A 20 -6.03 12.27 17.98
C SER A 20 -5.39 12.06 16.58
N HIS A 21 -5.06 10.82 16.22
CA HIS A 21 -4.46 10.43 14.93
C HIS A 21 -5.45 9.84 13.95
N ILE A 22 -6.70 9.72 14.31
CA ILE A 22 -7.75 9.09 13.55
C ILE A 22 -8.40 10.12 12.63
N GLY A 23 -8.21 10.01 11.43
CA GLY A 23 -8.57 10.89 10.32
C GLY A 23 -7.56 10.74 9.20
N LEU A 24 -6.55 9.90 9.42
CA LEU A 24 -5.50 9.61 8.46
C LEU A 24 -5.76 8.24 7.83
N SER A 25 -5.61 8.14 6.53
CA SER A 25 -5.51 6.83 5.88
C SER A 25 -4.22 6.18 6.35
N THR A 26 -4.30 5.29 7.33
CA THR A 26 -3.13 4.75 8.02
C THR A 26 -2.08 4.18 7.05
N GLY A 27 -2.49 3.45 6.02
CA GLY A 27 -1.56 2.93 5.01
C GLY A 27 -0.88 4.02 4.19
N LEU A 28 -1.64 5.03 3.74
CA LEU A 28 -1.11 6.16 2.97
C LEU A 28 -0.26 7.09 3.85
N TYR A 29 -0.71 7.35 5.07
CA TYR A 29 0.06 8.15 6.03
C TYR A 29 1.38 7.47 6.38
N ASN A 30 1.37 6.18 6.71
CA ASN A 30 2.59 5.44 7.01
C ASN A 30 3.56 5.45 5.82
N SER A 31 3.04 5.27 4.59
CA SER A 31 3.87 5.38 3.38
C SER A 31 4.53 6.75 3.26
N ALA A 32 3.77 7.84 3.44
CA ALA A 32 4.29 9.20 3.36
C ALA A 32 5.27 9.51 4.50
N SER A 33 4.96 9.09 5.74
CA SER A 33 5.85 9.26 6.90
C SER A 33 7.18 8.54 6.69
N PHE A 34 7.16 7.28 6.29
CA PHE A 34 8.38 6.53 6.02
C PHE A 34 9.27 7.17 4.95
N MET A 35 8.65 7.76 3.92
CA MET A 35 9.38 8.50 2.88
C MET A 35 9.99 9.78 3.43
N ASN A 36 9.21 10.55 4.21
CA ASN A 36 9.67 11.76 4.86
C ASN A 36 10.87 11.49 5.78
N ASP A 37 10.71 10.51 6.67
CA ASP A 37 11.73 10.15 7.66
C ASP A 37 13.01 9.66 6.97
N MET A 38 12.88 8.82 5.94
CA MET A 38 14.02 8.36 5.12
C MET A 38 14.76 9.52 4.44
N LEU A 39 14.05 10.54 3.92
CA LEU A 39 14.69 11.71 3.32
C LEU A 39 15.42 12.56 4.37
N VAL A 40 14.81 12.75 5.54
CA VAL A 40 15.45 13.44 6.67
C VAL A 40 16.72 12.74 7.11
N ASP A 41 16.67 11.40 7.26
CA ASP A 41 17.84 10.59 7.63
C ASP A 41 18.98 10.69 6.59
N GLN A 42 18.66 10.98 5.34
CA GLN A 42 19.63 11.21 4.27
C GLN A 42 20.08 12.67 4.12
N GLY A 43 19.64 13.55 5.03
CA GLY A 43 20.05 14.97 5.05
C GLY A 43 19.27 15.85 4.07
N ILE A 44 18.13 15.40 3.55
CA ILE A 44 17.21 16.24 2.76
C ILE A 44 16.22 16.93 3.71
N ASP A 45 16.06 18.26 3.60
CA ASP A 45 15.03 19.00 4.35
C ASP A 45 13.64 18.56 3.89
N SER A 46 12.97 17.73 4.68
CA SER A 46 11.67 17.14 4.36
C SER A 46 10.69 17.26 5.50
N ILE A 47 9.45 17.57 5.18
CA ILE A 47 8.37 17.81 6.13
C ILE A 47 7.09 17.13 5.63
N LEU A 48 6.33 16.51 6.53
CA LEU A 48 5.00 15.95 6.25
C LEU A 48 3.92 16.79 6.94
N GLU A 49 2.96 17.24 6.17
CA GLU A 49 1.78 17.97 6.64
C GLU A 49 0.48 17.30 6.19
N VAL A 50 -0.57 17.51 6.99
CA VAL A 50 -1.92 17.03 6.69
C VAL A 50 -2.83 18.20 6.37
N ALA A 51 -3.43 18.20 5.19
CA ALA A 51 -4.39 19.19 4.74
C ALA A 51 -5.82 18.68 4.90
N ILE A 52 -6.72 19.55 5.36
CA ILE A 52 -8.16 19.23 5.42
C ILE A 52 -8.74 19.18 4.01
N ASP A 53 -8.40 20.17 3.19
CA ASP A 53 -8.85 20.32 1.82
C ASP A 53 -7.82 21.03 0.93
N ASN A 54 -8.18 21.25 -0.35
CA ASN A 54 -7.34 21.93 -1.33
C ASN A 54 -6.95 23.39 -0.91
N ASN A 55 -7.72 24.04 -0.05
CA ASN A 55 -7.48 25.44 0.33
C ASN A 55 -6.39 25.57 1.39
N CYS A 56 -6.10 24.49 2.11
CA CYS A 56 -5.00 24.44 3.05
C CYS A 56 -3.62 24.49 2.39
N ILE A 57 -3.51 24.07 1.11
CA ILE A 57 -2.23 23.87 0.42
C ILE A 57 -1.42 25.18 0.34
N ASP A 58 -2.04 26.28 -0.08
CA ASP A 58 -1.38 27.59 -0.17
C ASP A 58 -0.75 28.00 1.16
N ARG A 59 -1.52 27.90 2.25
CA ARG A 59 -1.03 28.23 3.59
C ARG A 59 0.17 27.36 4.00
N LEU A 60 0.15 26.07 3.70
CA LEU A 60 1.24 25.15 4.03
C LEU A 60 2.49 25.46 3.21
N VAL A 61 2.35 25.78 1.93
CA VAL A 61 3.47 26.19 1.07
C VAL A 61 4.06 27.51 1.55
N ASN A 62 3.24 28.49 1.91
CA ASN A 62 3.71 29.77 2.47
C ASN A 62 4.43 29.59 3.81
N LYS A 63 3.96 28.70 4.66
CA LYS A 63 4.55 28.35 5.96
C LYS A 63 5.94 27.75 5.81
N HIS A 64 6.09 26.78 4.91
CA HIS A 64 7.30 25.98 4.81
C HIS A 64 8.25 26.44 3.70
N LYS A 65 7.77 27.17 2.70
CA LYS A 65 8.54 27.65 1.54
C LYS A 65 9.36 26.54 0.86
N PRO A 66 8.71 25.42 0.46
CA PRO A 66 9.38 24.28 -0.15
C PRO A 66 9.80 24.59 -1.60
N THR A 67 10.81 23.86 -2.09
CA THR A 67 11.13 23.81 -3.52
C THR A 67 10.30 22.77 -4.25
N HIS A 68 9.91 21.71 -3.54
CA HIS A 68 9.12 20.60 -4.06
C HIS A 68 7.94 20.32 -3.14
N VAL A 69 6.75 20.17 -3.70
CA VAL A 69 5.55 19.73 -2.98
C VAL A 69 5.09 18.41 -3.55
N ILE A 70 4.96 17.40 -2.69
CA ILE A 70 4.45 16.09 -3.04
C ILE A 70 3.03 15.96 -2.52
N ILE A 71 2.07 15.88 -3.43
CA ILE A 71 0.68 15.58 -3.12
C ILE A 71 0.52 14.06 -3.11
N GLU A 72 0.19 13.51 -1.97
CA GLU A 72 0.00 12.07 -1.79
C GLU A 72 -1.39 11.64 -2.23
N ALA A 73 -1.46 10.87 -3.31
CA ALA A 73 -2.64 10.42 -4.03
C ALA A 73 -3.40 11.50 -4.85
N LEU A 74 -4.40 11.06 -5.60
CA LEU A 74 -5.24 11.91 -6.48
C LEU A 74 -6.41 12.51 -5.68
N TRP A 75 -6.23 13.70 -5.12
CA TRP A 75 -7.30 14.38 -4.37
C TRP A 75 -7.37 15.90 -4.59
N VAL A 76 -6.35 16.49 -5.16
CA VAL A 76 -6.34 17.92 -5.50
C VAL A 76 -6.91 18.09 -6.90
N VAL A 77 -8.04 18.80 -7.00
CA VAL A 77 -8.65 19.03 -8.31
C VAL A 77 -7.69 19.78 -9.25
N PRO A 78 -7.57 19.38 -10.52
CA PRO A 78 -6.61 20.00 -11.45
C PRO A 78 -6.74 21.51 -11.56
N GLN A 79 -7.96 22.05 -11.51
CA GLN A 79 -8.24 23.48 -11.57
C GLN A 79 -7.58 24.28 -10.42
N LYS A 80 -7.33 23.64 -9.28
CA LYS A 80 -6.62 24.30 -8.17
C LYS A 80 -5.20 24.69 -8.55
N PHE A 81 -4.56 23.95 -9.45
CA PHE A 81 -3.20 24.25 -9.89
C PHE A 81 -3.10 25.52 -10.74
N VAL A 82 -4.18 25.96 -11.38
CA VAL A 82 -4.22 27.29 -12.06
C VAL A 82 -3.91 28.42 -11.06
N ILE A 83 -4.38 28.28 -9.82
CA ILE A 83 -4.15 29.24 -8.74
C ILE A 83 -2.79 28.98 -8.08
N LEU A 84 -2.51 27.73 -7.71
CA LEU A 84 -1.28 27.37 -7.00
C LEU A 84 -0.01 27.72 -7.77
N GLN A 85 -0.01 27.54 -9.11
CA GLN A 85 1.13 27.93 -9.94
C GLN A 85 1.37 29.43 -10.00
N LYS A 86 0.31 30.23 -9.98
CA LYS A 86 0.44 31.71 -9.94
C LYS A 86 0.97 32.18 -8.61
N LEU A 87 0.53 31.57 -7.51
CA LEU A 87 0.97 31.93 -6.15
C LEU A 87 2.39 31.41 -5.85
N HIS A 88 2.75 30.26 -6.42
CA HIS A 88 4.02 29.58 -6.14
C HIS A 88 4.73 29.13 -7.44
N PRO A 89 5.15 30.07 -8.30
CA PRO A 89 5.68 29.76 -9.65
C PRO A 89 6.99 28.96 -9.61
N ASN A 90 7.75 29.04 -8.52
CA ASN A 90 9.04 28.35 -8.37
C ASN A 90 8.91 26.95 -7.71
N VAL A 91 7.71 26.55 -7.32
CA VAL A 91 7.48 25.23 -6.71
C VAL A 91 7.31 24.18 -7.79
N LYS A 92 8.05 23.07 -7.69
CA LYS A 92 7.81 21.86 -8.45
C LYS A 92 6.78 21.01 -7.71
N TRP A 93 5.69 20.68 -8.40
CA TRP A 93 4.58 19.91 -7.84
C TRP A 93 4.69 18.46 -8.31
N ILE A 94 4.65 17.52 -7.40
CA ILE A 94 4.66 16.10 -7.68
C ILE A 94 3.33 15.52 -7.22
N ILE A 95 2.56 14.97 -8.14
CA ILE A 95 1.35 14.19 -7.81
C ILE A 95 1.77 12.74 -7.71
N ARG A 96 1.81 12.19 -6.50
CA ARG A 96 2.27 10.83 -6.29
C ARG A 96 1.10 9.87 -6.34
N ILE A 97 1.09 9.01 -7.36
CA ILE A 97 0.03 8.05 -7.65
C ILE A 97 0.37 6.72 -7.00
N HIS A 98 -0.49 6.25 -6.11
CA HIS A 98 -0.32 5.00 -5.36
C HIS A 98 -1.04 3.79 -5.94
N SER A 99 -1.84 4.00 -6.98
CA SER A 99 -2.72 2.98 -7.56
C SER A 99 -2.24 2.56 -8.92
N GLU A 100 -2.45 1.31 -9.29
CA GLU A 100 -2.28 0.82 -10.65
C GLU A 100 -3.60 0.86 -11.42
N MET A 101 -3.56 0.63 -12.74
CA MET A 101 -4.73 0.72 -13.63
C MET A 101 -5.92 -0.15 -13.18
N PRO A 102 -5.75 -1.39 -12.69
CA PRO A 102 -6.90 -2.16 -12.19
C PRO A 102 -7.64 -1.50 -11.03
N PHE A 103 -6.93 -0.77 -10.18
CA PHE A 103 -7.56 0.02 -9.11
C PHE A 103 -8.20 1.30 -9.66
N MET A 104 -7.50 2.01 -10.55
CA MET A 104 -7.99 3.25 -11.16
C MET A 104 -9.23 3.05 -12.04
N ALA A 105 -9.43 1.84 -12.56
CA ALA A 105 -10.66 1.49 -13.30
C ALA A 105 -11.93 1.67 -12.43
N GLY A 106 -11.80 1.62 -11.11
CA GLY A 106 -12.87 1.92 -10.16
C GLY A 106 -12.95 3.39 -9.73
N GLU A 107 -12.01 4.25 -10.17
CA GLU A 107 -11.92 5.68 -9.85
C GLU A 107 -12.30 6.50 -11.10
N GLY A 108 -13.57 6.84 -11.29
CA GLY A 108 -14.12 7.40 -12.53
C GLY A 108 -13.49 8.70 -13.04
N MET A 109 -12.64 9.40 -12.26
CA MET A 109 -12.02 10.68 -12.64
C MET A 109 -10.50 10.62 -12.78
N ALA A 110 -9.87 9.49 -12.49
CA ALA A 110 -8.41 9.42 -12.41
C ALA A 110 -7.72 9.77 -13.74
N MET A 111 -8.20 9.22 -14.86
CA MET A 111 -7.60 9.47 -16.18
C MET A 111 -7.79 10.91 -16.65
N ASP A 112 -8.96 11.50 -16.38
CA ASP A 112 -9.22 12.91 -16.68
C ASP A 112 -8.26 13.82 -15.90
N TRP A 113 -8.11 13.58 -14.59
CA TRP A 113 -7.23 14.38 -13.75
C TRP A 113 -5.75 14.24 -14.14
N ILE A 114 -5.28 13.04 -14.43
CA ILE A 114 -3.91 12.84 -14.92
C ILE A 114 -3.70 13.60 -16.24
N GLY A 115 -4.66 13.53 -17.14
CA GLY A 115 -4.64 14.28 -18.39
C GLY A 115 -4.66 15.80 -18.20
N GLU A 116 -5.38 16.30 -17.21
CA GLU A 116 -5.42 17.72 -16.88
C GLU A 116 -4.12 18.20 -16.18
N TYR A 117 -3.58 17.41 -15.23
CA TYR A 117 -2.28 17.73 -14.60
C TYR A 117 -1.15 17.85 -15.62
N SER A 118 -1.19 17.07 -16.69
CA SER A 118 -0.16 17.10 -17.74
C SER A 118 -0.06 18.43 -18.49
N LYS A 119 -1.10 19.25 -18.46
CA LYS A 119 -1.12 20.59 -19.09
C LYS A 119 -0.24 21.61 -18.37
N PHE A 120 0.08 21.37 -17.08
CA PHE A 120 0.87 22.26 -16.27
C PHE A 120 2.35 21.89 -16.33
N THR A 121 3.22 22.81 -16.73
CA THR A 121 4.65 22.53 -16.96
C THR A 121 5.46 22.17 -15.71
N ASN A 122 5.05 22.66 -14.55
CA ASN A 122 5.71 22.39 -13.26
C ASN A 122 5.07 21.27 -12.44
N ILE A 123 4.11 20.50 -13.01
CA ILE A 123 3.57 19.29 -12.41
C ILE A 123 4.29 18.06 -12.96
N ILE A 124 4.73 17.20 -12.06
CA ILE A 124 5.35 15.91 -12.31
C ILE A 124 4.42 14.83 -11.78
N LEU A 125 4.26 13.75 -12.51
CA LEU A 125 3.51 12.58 -12.07
C LEU A 125 4.48 11.55 -11.50
N GLY A 126 4.46 11.41 -10.17
CA GLY A 126 5.23 10.39 -9.46
C GLY A 126 4.43 9.10 -9.36
N VAL A 127 4.94 8.00 -9.89
CA VAL A 127 4.26 6.70 -9.84
C VAL A 127 5.07 5.70 -9.05
N ASN A 128 4.41 4.87 -8.26
CA ASN A 128 5.11 3.93 -7.37
C ASN A 128 5.23 2.50 -7.92
N ALA A 129 4.82 2.26 -9.18
CA ALA A 129 4.98 0.99 -9.87
C ALA A 129 5.53 1.19 -11.29
N PRO A 130 6.51 0.36 -11.75
CA PRO A 130 7.10 0.49 -13.10
C PRO A 130 6.08 0.27 -14.23
N ARG A 131 5.10 -0.62 -14.02
CA ARG A 131 4.02 -0.87 -14.99
C ARG A 131 3.18 0.39 -15.19
N MET A 132 2.78 1.03 -14.09
CA MET A 132 2.03 2.29 -14.12
C MET A 132 2.81 3.41 -14.82
N MET A 133 4.13 3.48 -14.62
CA MET A 133 4.97 4.47 -15.31
C MET A 133 4.89 4.32 -16.82
N ARG A 134 4.94 3.09 -17.33
CA ARG A 134 4.80 2.81 -18.76
C ARG A 134 3.41 3.19 -19.28
N GLU A 135 2.36 2.82 -18.57
CA GLU A 135 0.96 3.08 -18.98
C GLU A 135 0.66 4.58 -19.03
N ILE A 136 1.08 5.34 -18.02
CA ILE A 136 0.94 6.80 -18.00
C ILE A 136 1.80 7.46 -19.07
N ALA A 137 3.02 6.97 -19.31
CA ALA A 137 3.88 7.47 -20.38
C ALA A 137 3.19 7.33 -21.75
N VAL A 138 2.70 6.14 -22.07
CA VAL A 138 1.97 5.88 -23.33
C VAL A 138 0.76 6.82 -23.47
N TYR A 139 -0.03 6.94 -22.41
CA TYR A 139 -1.20 7.82 -22.42
C TYR A 139 -0.81 9.28 -22.72
N LEU A 140 0.17 9.84 -22.03
CA LEU A 140 0.54 11.24 -22.14
C LEU A 140 1.35 11.55 -23.41
N GLN A 141 2.16 10.61 -23.89
CA GLN A 141 2.78 10.73 -25.22
C GLN A 141 1.73 10.83 -26.32
N THR A 142 0.73 9.95 -26.28
CA THR A 142 -0.36 9.96 -27.26
C THR A 142 -1.21 11.24 -27.16
N LYS A 143 -1.60 11.62 -25.92
CA LYS A 143 -2.47 12.78 -25.69
C LYS A 143 -1.80 14.11 -26.02
N ASN A 144 -0.54 14.28 -25.62
CA ASN A 144 0.15 15.58 -25.66
C ASN A 144 1.27 15.64 -26.72
N SER A 145 1.48 14.59 -27.49
CA SER A 145 2.62 14.46 -28.41
C SER A 145 3.98 14.67 -27.73
N TRP A 146 4.11 14.19 -26.48
CA TRP A 146 5.35 14.34 -25.73
C TRP A 146 6.48 13.50 -26.33
N SER A 147 7.67 14.07 -26.39
CA SER A 147 8.89 13.32 -26.67
C SER A 147 9.23 12.37 -25.52
N ASP A 148 10.10 11.39 -25.78
CA ASP A 148 10.62 10.52 -24.72
C ASP A 148 11.35 11.31 -23.64
N ALA A 149 12.07 12.37 -24.00
CA ALA A 149 12.76 13.24 -23.06
C ALA A 149 11.76 13.95 -22.12
N THR A 150 10.73 14.60 -22.69
CA THR A 150 9.66 15.25 -21.92
C THR A 150 8.95 14.25 -21.02
N THR A 151 8.68 13.05 -21.52
CA THR A 151 8.00 12.02 -20.75
C THR A 151 8.83 11.58 -19.55
N LYS A 152 10.14 11.37 -19.71
CA LYS A 152 11.05 11.01 -18.61
C LYS A 152 11.20 12.09 -17.55
N GLU A 153 11.07 13.35 -17.91
CA GLU A 153 11.08 14.47 -16.96
C GLU A 153 9.76 14.59 -16.20
N ARG A 154 8.65 14.23 -16.82
CA ARG A 154 7.31 14.50 -16.32
C ARG A 154 6.60 13.30 -15.70
N VAL A 155 7.06 12.08 -15.99
CA VAL A 155 6.57 10.83 -15.39
C VAL A 155 7.75 10.11 -14.74
N VAL A 156 7.80 10.14 -13.41
CA VAL A 156 8.94 9.67 -12.65
C VAL A 156 8.57 8.50 -11.75
N TYR A 157 9.50 7.55 -11.58
CA TYR A 157 9.32 6.43 -10.68
C TYR A 157 9.63 6.83 -9.25
N MET A 158 8.63 6.78 -8.38
CA MET A 158 8.70 7.15 -6.96
C MET A 158 8.14 6.03 -6.08
N PRO A 159 8.90 4.92 -5.92
CA PRO A 159 8.44 3.74 -5.19
C PRO A 159 8.26 4.00 -3.69
N ASN A 160 7.56 3.08 -3.02
CA ASN A 160 7.36 3.11 -1.57
C ASN A 160 8.64 2.65 -0.84
N PHE A 161 8.91 3.27 0.30
CA PHE A 161 9.92 2.86 1.26
C PHE A 161 9.27 2.18 2.45
N TYR A 162 10.00 1.28 3.11
CA TYR A 162 9.59 0.64 4.35
C TYR A 162 10.78 0.58 5.32
N PRO A 163 10.61 0.95 6.62
CA PRO A 163 11.68 0.87 7.62
C PRO A 163 12.18 -0.55 7.79
N GLN A 164 13.51 -0.70 8.01
CA GLN A 164 14.16 -2.01 8.14
C GLN A 164 14.24 -2.47 9.60
N GLU A 165 13.10 -2.54 10.26
CA GLU A 165 12.98 -3.06 11.63
C GLU A 165 12.38 -4.45 11.58
N TYR A 166 13.13 -5.46 12.03
CA TYR A 166 12.71 -6.86 11.95
C TYR A 166 12.72 -7.52 13.31
N VAL A 167 11.60 -8.16 13.64
CA VAL A 167 11.43 -8.94 14.86
C VAL A 167 11.58 -10.43 14.56
N SER A 168 12.19 -11.18 15.46
CA SER A 168 12.28 -12.64 15.37
C SER A 168 11.06 -13.28 16.01
N LYS A 169 10.44 -14.25 15.34
CA LYS A 169 9.30 -15.00 15.85
C LYS A 169 9.60 -16.49 16.01
N LYS A 170 9.07 -17.09 17.07
CA LYS A 170 9.05 -18.55 17.24
C LYS A 170 7.78 -19.12 16.61
N PHE A 171 7.93 -20.20 15.87
CA PHE A 171 6.82 -20.90 15.23
C PHE A 171 6.42 -22.11 16.06
N ASP A 172 5.15 -22.18 16.45
CA ASP A 172 4.59 -23.31 17.18
C ASP A 172 3.62 -24.10 16.29
N LYS A 173 4.10 -25.23 15.77
CA LYS A 173 3.30 -26.15 14.94
C LYS A 173 2.42 -27.09 15.75
N LYS A 174 2.53 -27.11 17.08
CA LYS A 174 1.78 -28.03 17.95
C LYS A 174 0.38 -27.52 18.30
N LYS A 175 0.09 -26.22 18.04
CA LYS A 175 -1.25 -25.68 18.23
C LYS A 175 -2.29 -26.44 17.40
N ASP A 176 -3.49 -26.64 17.93
CA ASP A 176 -4.62 -27.20 17.20
C ASP A 176 -5.26 -26.22 16.23
N THR A 177 -4.91 -24.92 16.32
CA THR A 177 -5.39 -23.84 15.48
C THR A 177 -4.31 -23.34 14.56
N ILE A 178 -4.71 -22.74 13.44
CA ILE A 178 -3.85 -21.96 12.56
C ILE A 178 -4.43 -20.55 12.37
N ASP A 179 -3.64 -19.52 12.74
CA ASP A 179 -4.02 -18.11 12.64
C ASP A 179 -3.50 -17.54 11.32
N ILE A 180 -4.40 -17.26 10.37
CA ILE A 180 -4.06 -16.73 9.06
C ILE A 180 -4.55 -15.30 8.93
N ALA A 181 -3.63 -14.36 8.66
CA ALA A 181 -3.94 -12.94 8.48
C ALA A 181 -4.23 -12.61 7.02
N CYS A 182 -5.46 -12.19 6.73
CA CYS A 182 -5.84 -11.59 5.45
C CYS A 182 -6.24 -10.11 5.70
N PHE A 183 -5.28 -9.32 6.17
CA PHE A 183 -5.47 -7.95 6.63
C PHE A 183 -5.50 -6.91 5.51
N GLY A 184 -6.01 -5.73 5.85
CA GLY A 184 -6.12 -4.57 4.98
C GLY A 184 -7.57 -4.19 4.68
N ALA A 185 -7.78 -3.04 4.03
CA ALA A 185 -9.12 -2.60 3.63
C ALA A 185 -9.76 -3.62 2.68
N ILE A 186 -11.01 -3.97 2.93
CA ILE A 186 -11.72 -4.95 2.12
C ILE A 186 -12.21 -4.29 0.83
N ARG A 187 -11.76 -4.82 -0.30
CA ARG A 187 -12.15 -4.41 -1.64
C ARG A 187 -11.99 -5.59 -2.62
N PRO A 188 -12.70 -5.61 -3.78
CA PRO A 188 -12.65 -6.74 -4.71
C PRO A 188 -11.23 -7.14 -5.13
N LEU A 189 -10.35 -6.17 -5.41
CA LEU A 189 -8.98 -6.43 -5.84
C LEU A 189 -8.08 -7.06 -4.78
N LYS A 190 -8.50 -7.08 -3.51
CA LYS A 190 -7.78 -7.79 -2.42
C LYS A 190 -8.09 -9.28 -2.35
N ASN A 191 -9.06 -9.77 -3.13
CA ASN A 191 -9.31 -11.19 -3.36
C ASN A 191 -9.63 -12.03 -2.10
N HIS A 192 -10.27 -11.44 -1.10
CA HIS A 192 -10.49 -12.09 0.19
C HIS A 192 -11.24 -13.42 0.10
N LEU A 193 -12.21 -13.56 -0.81
CA LEU A 193 -13.05 -14.77 -0.87
C LEU A 193 -12.27 -15.99 -1.38
N VAL A 194 -11.48 -15.86 -2.45
CA VAL A 194 -10.63 -16.97 -2.95
C VAL A 194 -9.59 -17.34 -1.91
N GLN A 195 -9.00 -16.36 -1.24
CA GLN A 195 -8.03 -16.57 -0.16
C GLN A 195 -8.68 -17.30 1.04
N ALA A 196 -9.95 -16.99 1.37
CA ALA A 196 -10.68 -17.69 2.43
C ALA A 196 -10.88 -19.18 2.09
N PHE A 197 -11.32 -19.50 0.87
CA PHE A 197 -11.43 -20.90 0.43
C PHE A 197 -10.10 -21.64 0.49
N ALA A 198 -9.03 -21.03 0.02
CA ALA A 198 -7.70 -21.61 0.10
C ALA A 198 -7.22 -21.80 1.56
N ALA A 199 -7.52 -20.87 2.45
CA ALA A 199 -7.17 -20.98 3.87
C ALA A 199 -7.95 -22.13 4.55
N ILE A 200 -9.23 -22.31 4.23
CA ILE A 200 -10.07 -23.42 4.73
C ILE A 200 -9.50 -24.77 4.26
N ASP A 201 -9.26 -24.90 2.94
CA ASP A 201 -8.70 -26.15 2.37
C ASP A 201 -7.32 -26.46 2.98
N PHE A 202 -6.45 -25.49 3.08
CA PHE A 202 -5.15 -25.63 3.73
C PHE A 202 -5.28 -26.10 5.18
N ALA A 203 -6.16 -25.49 5.98
CA ALA A 203 -6.36 -25.86 7.38
C ALA A 203 -6.86 -27.31 7.51
N ASN A 204 -7.79 -27.73 6.63
CA ASN A 204 -8.27 -29.10 6.55
C ASN A 204 -7.15 -30.08 6.22
N ARG A 205 -6.29 -29.78 5.24
CA ARG A 205 -5.16 -30.66 4.85
C ARG A 205 -4.15 -30.87 5.96
N ILE A 206 -3.91 -29.86 6.78
CA ILE A 206 -2.99 -29.98 7.94
C ILE A 206 -3.69 -30.41 9.24
N GLY A 207 -5.00 -30.68 9.22
CA GLY A 207 -5.80 -31.15 10.36
C GLY A 207 -5.90 -30.13 11.48
N LYS A 208 -6.05 -28.82 11.16
CA LYS A 208 -6.15 -27.73 12.13
C LYS A 208 -7.44 -26.92 11.96
N LYS A 209 -7.87 -26.29 13.08
CA LYS A 209 -8.94 -25.30 13.07
C LYS A 209 -8.42 -23.97 12.50
N LEU A 210 -9.09 -23.43 11.49
CA LEU A 210 -8.73 -22.12 10.92
C LEU A 210 -9.29 -21.00 11.75
N ARG A 211 -8.45 -20.00 12.06
CA ARG A 211 -8.87 -18.66 12.43
C ARG A 211 -8.40 -17.69 11.34
N LEU A 212 -9.36 -17.27 10.50
CA LEU A 212 -9.07 -16.31 9.44
C LEU A 212 -9.30 -14.88 9.96
N HIS A 213 -8.24 -14.11 10.04
CA HIS A 213 -8.25 -12.75 10.59
C HIS A 213 -8.35 -11.71 9.47
N ILE A 214 -9.34 -10.82 9.56
CA ILE A 214 -9.57 -9.72 8.60
C ILE A 214 -9.75 -8.38 9.33
N ASN A 215 -9.71 -7.26 8.57
CA ASN A 215 -10.01 -5.91 9.06
C ASN A 215 -11.24 -5.33 8.33
N ALA A 216 -12.44 -5.84 8.60
CA ALA A 216 -13.68 -5.35 7.97
C ALA A 216 -14.17 -3.99 8.51
N GLY A 217 -13.42 -3.35 9.39
CA GLY A 217 -13.68 -1.98 9.83
C GLY A 217 -13.46 -0.92 8.75
N ARG A 218 -12.81 -1.29 7.63
CA ARG A 218 -12.62 -0.43 6.47
C ARG A 218 -12.97 -1.18 5.19
N ILE A 219 -14.01 -0.70 4.51
CA ILE A 219 -14.54 -1.28 3.28
C ILE A 219 -14.41 -0.21 2.19
N GLU A 220 -13.84 -0.58 1.04
CA GLU A 220 -13.60 0.32 -0.09
C GLU A 220 -14.15 -0.29 -1.38
N MET A 221 -14.47 0.56 -2.37
CA MET A 221 -14.76 0.16 -3.76
C MET A 221 -15.74 -1.03 -3.85
N GLN A 222 -16.92 -0.93 -3.22
CA GLN A 222 -17.94 -1.99 -3.22
C GLN A 222 -17.52 -3.30 -2.52
N GLY A 223 -16.52 -3.25 -1.64
CA GLY A 223 -16.06 -4.40 -0.87
C GLY A 223 -17.11 -4.99 0.10
N GLN A 224 -18.27 -4.35 0.29
CA GLN A 224 -19.35 -4.85 1.16
C GLN A 224 -19.82 -6.24 0.73
N SER A 225 -19.91 -6.51 -0.57
CA SER A 225 -20.28 -7.82 -1.08
C SER A 225 -19.27 -8.91 -0.67
N ALA A 226 -17.98 -8.60 -0.66
CA ALA A 226 -16.94 -9.52 -0.19
C ALA A 226 -17.10 -9.82 1.32
N VAL A 227 -17.37 -8.80 2.14
CA VAL A 227 -17.63 -8.99 3.58
C VAL A 227 -18.84 -9.88 3.82
N ASN A 228 -19.95 -9.64 3.11
CA ASN A 228 -21.17 -10.42 3.24
C ASN A 228 -20.94 -11.89 2.85
N ASN A 229 -20.23 -12.13 1.74
CA ASN A 229 -19.88 -13.49 1.32
C ASN A 229 -18.95 -14.19 2.31
N LEU A 230 -17.96 -13.50 2.88
CA LEU A 230 -17.09 -14.07 3.91
C LEU A 230 -17.90 -14.46 5.15
N ARG A 231 -18.76 -13.58 5.64
CA ARG A 231 -19.64 -13.89 6.80
C ARG A 231 -20.54 -15.07 6.51
N GLY A 232 -21.26 -15.04 5.38
CA GLY A 232 -22.13 -16.17 4.99
C GLY A 232 -21.37 -17.50 4.86
N LEU A 233 -20.16 -17.48 4.30
CA LEU A 233 -19.30 -18.68 4.21
C LEU A 233 -19.01 -19.25 5.60
N PHE A 234 -18.53 -18.43 6.54
CA PHE A 234 -18.17 -18.93 7.88
C PHE A 234 -19.40 -19.24 8.76
N GLU A 235 -20.52 -18.57 8.54
CA GLU A 235 -21.82 -18.93 9.18
C GLU A 235 -22.27 -20.34 8.78
N GLN A 236 -22.09 -20.72 7.50
CA GLN A 236 -22.38 -22.09 7.02
C GLN A 236 -21.36 -23.13 7.52
N LEU A 237 -20.21 -22.70 8.01
CA LEU A 237 -19.17 -23.56 8.57
C LEU A 237 -19.17 -23.57 10.13
N ALA A 238 -20.21 -23.07 10.78
CA ALA A 238 -20.26 -22.92 12.24
C ALA A 238 -20.03 -24.24 13.01
N ASP A 239 -20.38 -25.40 12.40
CA ASP A 239 -20.21 -26.72 12.99
C ASP A 239 -18.78 -27.30 12.78
N THR A 240 -17.87 -26.56 12.11
CA THR A 240 -16.54 -27.07 11.72
C THR A 240 -15.38 -26.54 12.55
N ASP A 241 -15.63 -25.74 13.56
CA ASP A 241 -14.61 -25.05 14.36
C ASP A 241 -13.71 -24.07 13.55
N HIS A 242 -14.06 -23.74 12.30
CA HIS A 242 -13.39 -22.68 11.52
C HIS A 242 -14.03 -21.32 11.82
N GLU A 243 -13.21 -20.31 12.08
CA GLU A 243 -13.67 -19.01 12.53
C GLU A 243 -13.20 -17.86 11.62
N LEU A 244 -14.10 -16.88 11.37
CA LEU A 244 -13.76 -15.60 10.80
C LEU A 244 -13.63 -14.57 11.93
N ILE A 245 -12.43 -14.06 12.15
CA ILE A 245 -12.15 -13.06 13.19
C ILE A 245 -11.99 -11.69 12.56
N ASN A 246 -12.93 -10.81 12.87
CA ASN A 246 -12.90 -9.45 12.37
C ASN A 246 -12.29 -8.49 13.40
N HIS A 247 -11.21 -7.82 13.01
CA HIS A 247 -10.54 -6.81 13.82
C HIS A 247 -10.97 -5.40 13.44
N THR A 248 -11.07 -4.53 14.44
CA THR A 248 -11.21 -3.09 14.24
C THR A 248 -9.93 -2.50 13.65
N TRP A 249 -10.05 -1.34 13.03
CA TRP A 249 -8.89 -0.61 12.56
C TRP A 249 -8.11 -0.05 13.76
N ALA A 250 -6.82 -0.35 13.83
CA ALA A 250 -5.97 -0.02 14.98
C ALA A 250 -4.82 0.92 14.60
N PRO A 251 -4.24 1.67 15.56
CA PRO A 251 -2.97 2.35 15.38
C PRO A 251 -1.86 1.37 14.96
N ARG A 252 -0.82 1.88 14.27
CA ARG A 252 0.25 1.04 13.71
C ARG A 252 0.91 0.12 14.74
N GLU A 253 1.24 0.63 15.92
CA GLU A 253 1.89 -0.17 16.96
C GLU A 253 1.05 -1.38 17.39
N ASP A 254 -0.25 -1.18 17.61
CA ASP A 254 -1.16 -2.24 18.00
C ASP A 254 -1.44 -3.20 16.83
N PHE A 255 -1.47 -2.69 15.60
CA PHE A 255 -1.55 -3.53 14.41
C PHE A 255 -0.31 -4.41 14.24
N LEU A 256 0.90 -3.90 14.49
CA LEU A 256 2.12 -4.71 14.46
C LEU A 256 2.13 -5.80 15.55
N LYS A 257 1.64 -5.49 16.77
CA LYS A 257 1.44 -6.51 17.82
C LYS A 257 0.47 -7.59 17.37
N LEU A 258 -0.64 -7.19 16.72
CA LEU A 258 -1.60 -8.14 16.16
C LEU A 258 -0.95 -8.99 15.05
N CYS A 259 -0.21 -8.39 14.13
CA CYS A 259 0.55 -9.12 13.10
C CYS A 259 1.47 -10.16 13.73
N ALA A 260 2.17 -9.82 14.81
CA ALA A 260 3.09 -10.74 15.51
C ALA A 260 2.41 -12.00 16.06
N THR A 261 1.10 -11.98 16.30
CA THR A 261 0.35 -13.17 16.77
C THR A 261 -0.01 -14.15 15.67
N MET A 262 0.02 -13.74 14.40
CA MET A 262 -0.40 -14.56 13.25
C MET A 262 0.61 -15.64 12.89
N ASP A 263 0.16 -16.80 12.41
CA ASP A 263 1.04 -17.88 11.97
C ASP A 263 1.48 -17.71 10.50
N ILE A 264 0.59 -17.24 9.62
CA ILE A 264 0.87 -16.93 8.21
C ILE A 264 0.12 -15.67 7.80
N GLY A 265 0.78 -14.82 6.99
CA GLY A 265 0.14 -13.71 6.28
C GLY A 265 -0.28 -14.12 4.87
N LEU A 266 -1.52 -13.87 4.51
CA LEU A 266 -2.09 -14.21 3.21
C LEU A 266 -2.51 -12.93 2.48
N GLN A 267 -1.81 -12.60 1.39
CA GLN A 267 -1.93 -11.32 0.67
C GLN A 267 -1.88 -11.55 -0.87
N VAL A 268 -2.72 -12.47 -1.36
CA VAL A 268 -2.78 -12.84 -2.78
C VAL A 268 -3.80 -11.96 -3.51
N SER A 269 -3.43 -10.70 -3.70
CA SER A 269 -4.25 -9.67 -4.35
C SER A 269 -4.12 -9.71 -5.88
N PHE A 270 -5.15 -9.22 -6.59
CA PHE A 270 -5.12 -9.05 -8.06
C PHE A 270 -4.28 -7.85 -8.51
N SER A 271 -4.05 -6.87 -7.65
CA SER A 271 -3.25 -5.69 -7.97
C SER A 271 -2.65 -5.08 -6.71
N GLU A 272 -1.35 -4.79 -6.76
CA GLU A 272 -0.59 -4.14 -5.68
C GLU A 272 0.54 -3.28 -6.28
N THR A 273 0.84 -2.20 -5.60
CA THR A 273 2.04 -1.41 -5.89
C THR A 273 3.19 -1.68 -4.91
N PHE A 274 2.87 -2.10 -3.68
CA PHE A 274 3.85 -2.39 -2.64
C PHE A 274 3.35 -3.41 -1.60
N ASN A 275 2.11 -3.29 -1.13
CA ASN A 275 1.47 -4.02 -0.03
C ASN A 275 2.16 -3.83 1.33
N ILE A 276 1.82 -2.72 2.00
CA ILE A 276 2.39 -2.37 3.32
C ILE A 276 2.05 -3.40 4.40
N VAL A 277 0.86 -4.02 4.33
CA VAL A 277 0.42 -5.06 5.29
C VAL A 277 1.32 -6.30 5.20
N CYS A 278 1.70 -6.68 3.98
CA CYS A 278 2.64 -7.77 3.76
C CYS A 278 4.03 -7.46 4.35
N ALA A 279 4.47 -6.20 4.22
CA ALA A 279 5.72 -5.73 4.82
C ALA A 279 5.63 -5.70 6.36
N ASP A 280 4.48 -5.29 6.93
CA ASP A 280 4.22 -5.32 8.36
C ASP A 280 4.31 -6.75 8.92
N LEU A 281 3.70 -7.73 8.26
CA LEU A 281 3.77 -9.15 8.66
C LEU A 281 5.21 -9.67 8.63
N ILE A 282 5.94 -9.43 7.54
CA ILE A 282 7.36 -9.84 7.40
C ILE A 282 8.25 -9.14 8.42
N SER A 283 7.99 -7.87 8.76
CA SER A 283 8.75 -7.15 9.79
C SER A 283 8.59 -7.80 11.17
N GLN A 284 7.41 -8.36 11.45
CA GLN A 284 7.10 -9.08 12.68
C GLN A 284 7.50 -10.57 12.64
N GLY A 285 8.26 -10.97 11.63
CA GLY A 285 8.76 -12.34 11.51
C GLY A 285 7.68 -13.37 11.13
N VAL A 286 6.56 -12.94 10.56
CA VAL A 286 5.48 -13.81 10.10
C VAL A 286 5.70 -14.18 8.64
N PRO A 287 5.71 -15.49 8.29
CA PRO A 287 5.83 -15.91 6.89
C PRO A 287 4.61 -15.46 6.09
N ILE A 288 4.82 -15.17 4.80
CA ILE A 288 3.77 -14.68 3.93
C ILE A 288 3.56 -15.56 2.70
N VAL A 289 2.32 -15.53 2.20
CA VAL A 289 1.96 -15.92 0.85
C VAL A 289 1.35 -14.70 0.17
N GLY A 290 1.95 -14.24 -0.91
CA GLY A 290 1.52 -13.08 -1.68
C GLY A 290 1.20 -13.41 -3.12
N SER A 291 0.92 -12.38 -3.93
CA SER A 291 0.89 -12.49 -5.39
C SER A 291 2.15 -11.88 -6.00
N LYS A 292 2.39 -12.14 -7.30
CA LYS A 292 3.47 -11.52 -8.07
C LYS A 292 3.34 -10.00 -8.22
N GLU A 293 2.19 -9.46 -7.83
CA GLU A 293 1.93 -8.02 -7.79
C GLU A 293 2.74 -7.30 -6.72
N ILE A 294 3.23 -8.02 -5.70
CA ILE A 294 4.07 -7.45 -4.64
C ILE A 294 5.54 -7.46 -5.11
N PRO A 295 6.13 -6.30 -5.45
CA PRO A 295 7.39 -6.23 -6.21
C PRO A 295 8.63 -6.72 -5.46
N TRP A 296 8.53 -6.89 -4.14
CA TRP A 296 9.63 -7.35 -3.28
C TRP A 296 9.43 -8.76 -2.74
N ALA A 297 8.22 -9.36 -2.92
CA ALA A 297 7.95 -10.70 -2.42
C ALA A 297 8.72 -11.76 -3.23
N ALA A 298 9.21 -12.76 -2.51
CA ALA A 298 9.98 -13.84 -3.13
C ALA A 298 9.08 -14.80 -3.93
N THR A 299 9.40 -15.00 -5.19
CA THR A 299 8.61 -15.79 -6.16
C THR A 299 8.14 -17.17 -5.67
N PRO A 300 8.91 -17.96 -4.90
CA PRO A 300 8.44 -19.26 -4.43
C PRO A 300 7.15 -19.20 -3.59
N TRP A 301 6.87 -18.06 -2.93
CA TRP A 301 5.67 -17.84 -2.12
C TRP A 301 4.67 -16.88 -2.75
N CYS A 302 4.81 -16.62 -4.04
CA CYS A 302 3.81 -15.89 -4.81
C CYS A 302 2.88 -16.88 -5.50
N ALA A 303 1.57 -16.74 -5.22
CA ALA A 303 0.52 -17.54 -5.83
C ALA A 303 -0.22 -16.79 -6.94
N ASP A 304 -0.86 -17.54 -7.83
CA ASP A 304 -1.83 -16.99 -8.77
C ASP A 304 -3.13 -16.63 -8.02
N PRO A 305 -3.58 -15.36 -8.08
CA PRO A 305 -4.78 -14.95 -7.37
C PRO A 305 -6.09 -15.59 -7.90
N THR A 306 -6.06 -16.20 -9.07
CA THR A 306 -7.23 -16.88 -9.67
C THR A 306 -7.27 -18.37 -9.35
N ASN A 307 -6.22 -18.93 -8.73
CA ASN A 307 -6.07 -20.36 -8.50
C ASN A 307 -5.94 -20.66 -6.99
N SER A 308 -7.04 -21.09 -6.37
CA SER A 308 -7.06 -21.43 -4.95
C SER A 308 -6.13 -22.60 -4.61
N GLU A 309 -5.97 -23.58 -5.48
CA GLU A 309 -5.05 -24.71 -5.29
C GLU A 309 -3.57 -24.24 -5.25
N ASP A 310 -3.18 -23.30 -6.12
CA ASP A 310 -1.84 -22.72 -6.06
C ASP A 310 -1.63 -21.95 -4.74
N ILE A 311 -2.65 -21.23 -4.26
CA ILE A 311 -2.60 -20.55 -2.95
C ILE A 311 -2.39 -21.58 -1.82
N VAL A 312 -3.12 -22.71 -1.83
CA VAL A 312 -2.96 -23.79 -0.84
C VAL A 312 -1.52 -24.33 -0.86
N ASN A 313 -1.00 -24.66 -2.04
CA ASN A 313 0.37 -25.15 -2.20
C ASN A 313 1.42 -24.16 -1.62
N LYS A 314 1.20 -22.85 -1.79
CA LYS A 314 2.09 -21.83 -1.20
C LYS A 314 1.91 -21.69 0.31
N LEU A 315 0.69 -21.88 0.83
CA LEU A 315 0.44 -21.93 2.27
C LEU A 315 1.15 -23.13 2.92
N GLU A 316 1.07 -24.31 2.32
CA GLU A 316 1.80 -25.49 2.77
C GLU A 316 3.31 -25.26 2.77
N LEU A 317 3.85 -24.64 1.69
CA LEU A 317 5.26 -24.31 1.61
C LEU A 317 5.66 -23.31 2.72
N ALA A 318 4.87 -22.26 2.96
CA ALA A 318 5.14 -21.27 4.01
C ALA A 318 5.07 -21.89 5.41
N TYR A 319 4.10 -22.77 5.65
CA TYR A 319 3.94 -23.50 6.89
C TYR A 319 5.10 -24.48 7.16
N ASN A 320 5.57 -25.17 6.11
CA ASN A 320 6.67 -26.11 6.24
C ASN A 320 8.04 -25.43 6.41
N TRP A 321 8.25 -24.29 5.77
CA TRP A 321 9.52 -23.55 5.74
C TRP A 321 9.40 -22.10 6.24
N PRO A 322 8.79 -21.84 7.43
CA PRO A 322 8.45 -20.49 7.85
C PRO A 322 9.69 -19.60 8.02
N LYS A 323 10.76 -20.09 8.64
CA LYS A 323 11.99 -19.34 8.85
C LYS A 323 12.68 -18.96 7.54
N PHE A 324 12.65 -19.84 6.55
CA PHE A 324 13.23 -19.58 5.24
C PHE A 324 12.39 -18.57 4.46
N ASN A 325 11.04 -18.70 4.50
CA ASN A 325 10.12 -17.72 3.94
C ASN A 325 10.41 -16.31 4.48
N VAL A 326 10.42 -16.18 5.82
CA VAL A 326 10.69 -14.88 6.47
C VAL A 326 12.04 -14.31 6.04
N LYS A 327 13.11 -15.09 6.11
CA LYS A 327 14.47 -14.62 5.79
C LYS A 327 14.59 -14.11 4.35
N ILE A 328 14.04 -14.85 3.39
CA ILE A 328 14.17 -14.45 1.97
C ILE A 328 13.29 -13.27 1.61
N ASN A 329 12.08 -13.17 2.21
CA ASN A 329 11.21 -12.03 2.02
C ASN A 329 11.73 -10.76 2.71
N GLN A 330 12.34 -10.86 3.91
CA GLN A 330 13.07 -9.76 4.53
C GLN A 330 14.22 -9.27 3.65
N PHE A 331 14.96 -10.19 3.03
CA PHE A 331 16.03 -9.83 2.09
C PHE A 331 15.47 -9.12 0.84
N GLY A 332 14.36 -9.62 0.28
CA GLY A 332 13.67 -8.98 -0.85
C GLY A 332 13.20 -7.56 -0.52
N LEU A 333 12.54 -7.40 0.63
CA LEU A 333 12.06 -6.10 1.13
C LEU A 333 13.22 -5.13 1.38
N LYS A 334 14.30 -5.60 2.01
CA LYS A 334 15.51 -4.80 2.26
C LYS A 334 16.14 -4.30 0.96
N ASN A 335 16.28 -5.17 -0.04
CA ASN A 335 16.83 -4.79 -1.33
C ASN A 335 15.95 -3.78 -2.07
N TYR A 336 14.64 -3.98 -2.04
CA TYR A 336 13.68 -3.04 -2.61
C TYR A 336 13.78 -1.66 -1.93
N THR A 337 13.76 -1.64 -0.62
CA THR A 337 13.85 -0.44 0.21
C THR A 337 15.15 0.33 -0.02
N ASN A 338 16.31 -0.37 -0.09
CA ASN A 338 17.59 0.28 -0.37
C ASN A 338 17.66 0.89 -1.78
N LYS A 339 17.05 0.25 -2.78
CA LYS A 339 16.91 0.81 -4.12
C LYS A 339 16.02 2.04 -4.12
N THR A 340 14.89 1.96 -3.42
CA THR A 340 13.96 3.09 -3.25
C THR A 340 14.67 4.31 -2.65
N ALA A 341 15.38 4.13 -1.55
CA ALA A 341 16.10 5.20 -0.88
C ALA A 341 17.08 5.92 -1.83
N LYS A 342 17.83 5.16 -2.64
CA LYS A 342 18.74 5.73 -3.66
C LYS A 342 18.01 6.51 -4.74
N ILE A 343 16.86 6.01 -5.24
CA ILE A 343 16.06 6.68 -6.27
C ILE A 343 15.60 8.05 -5.76
N TRP A 344 15.03 8.09 -4.57
CA TRP A 344 14.52 9.32 -3.97
C TRP A 344 15.63 10.31 -3.63
N TYR A 345 16.71 9.83 -3.01
CA TYR A 345 17.87 10.68 -2.70
C TYR A 345 18.44 11.35 -3.95
N ASN A 346 18.67 10.56 -5.00
CA ASN A 346 19.23 11.10 -6.24
C ASN A 346 18.31 12.14 -6.89
N TYR A 347 16.98 11.94 -6.79
CA TYR A 347 16.01 12.88 -7.34
C TYR A 347 16.02 14.25 -6.65
N PHE A 348 16.26 14.30 -5.35
CA PHE A 348 16.25 15.55 -4.57
C PHE A 348 17.64 16.13 -4.28
N LYS A 349 18.70 15.39 -4.54
CA LYS A 349 20.06 15.89 -4.37
C LYS A 349 20.45 16.92 -5.44
N GLU A 350 19.86 16.79 -6.62
CA GLU A 350 20.05 17.75 -7.72
C GLU A 350 19.32 19.08 -7.43
#